data_d6e3de9c09f50f5b023056a4441b3391
#
_entry.id   d6e3de9c09f50f5b023056a4441b3391
#
_cell.length_a   1.000
_cell.length_b   1.000
_cell.length_c   1.000
_cell.angle_alpha   90.00
_cell.angle_beta   90.00
_cell.angle_gamma   90.00
#
_symmetry.space_group_name_H-M   'P 1'
#
loop_
_entity.id
_entity.type
_entity.pdbx_description
1 polymer ?
#
loop_
_entity_poly.entity_id
_entity_poly.type
_entity_poly.pdbx_seq_one_letter_code
_entity_poly.pdbx_strand_id
1 'polypeptide(L)'
;KPVVAVYSSFLQRAYDQVIHDVCIQNLPVVFCVDRAGLVGSDGETHQGIFDLTFLSSVPNMSVMAPKNRWELEKMLQFAISYDGPIAIRYPRGEAYRGLKEFLAPVEYGVSEMLYEERGTALLAVGSMVSTAEHIREKLKSAGQPCTLVNGRFVKPMDTDVIDHLAGTHHTIVTLEENVLRGGYGERVTDYVQKHYPQIKVVNIALPDAYVEHGNVSVLRNELGIDSDSILARLKREGVLETDAEA
;
A
#
# COMPACT_ATOMS: atom_id res chain seq x y z
N LYS A 1 18.00 20.86 0.68
CA LYS A 1 17.44 19.49 0.69
C LYS A 1 17.02 19.13 -0.73
N PRO A 2 17.68 18.16 -1.38
CA PRO A 2 17.32 17.76 -2.73
C PRO A 2 15.98 17.04 -2.77
N VAL A 3 15.23 17.27 -3.86
CA VAL A 3 14.02 16.53 -4.21
C VAL A 3 14.25 15.90 -5.59
N VAL A 4 14.21 14.58 -5.66
CA VAL A 4 14.47 13.80 -6.87
C VAL A 4 13.15 13.24 -7.38
N ALA A 5 12.66 13.73 -8.51
CA ALA A 5 11.47 13.20 -9.17
C ALA A 5 11.89 12.23 -10.28
N VAL A 6 11.52 10.96 -10.13
CA VAL A 6 11.94 9.88 -11.03
C VAL A 6 10.88 8.80 -11.12
N TYR A 7 10.76 8.15 -12.29
CA TYR A 7 9.86 7.01 -12.44
C TYR A 7 10.34 5.81 -11.62
N SER A 8 9.39 5.10 -11.03
CA SER A 8 9.64 3.90 -10.25
C SER A 8 10.56 2.91 -10.97
N SER A 9 10.25 2.57 -12.21
CA SER A 9 11.06 1.65 -13.02
C SER A 9 12.46 2.18 -13.36
N PHE A 10 12.65 3.50 -13.48
CA PHE A 10 13.96 4.09 -13.77
C PHE A 10 14.84 4.21 -12.53
N LEU A 11 14.23 4.35 -11.35
CA LEU A 11 14.95 4.38 -10.08
C LEU A 11 15.69 3.05 -9.81
N GLN A 12 15.24 1.94 -10.39
CA GLN A 12 15.92 0.65 -10.29
C GLN A 12 17.40 0.70 -10.74
N ARG A 13 17.70 1.52 -11.76
CA ARG A 13 19.08 1.70 -12.25
C ARG A 13 19.96 2.54 -11.32
N ALA A 14 19.35 3.29 -10.42
CA ALA A 14 20.03 4.10 -9.41
C ALA A 14 19.99 3.45 -8.01
N TYR A 15 19.67 2.16 -7.93
CA TYR A 15 19.54 1.45 -6.66
C TYR A 15 20.83 1.50 -5.83
N ASP A 16 21.97 1.33 -6.47
CA ASP A 16 23.28 1.43 -5.85
C ASP A 16 23.54 2.85 -5.30
N GLN A 17 23.22 3.89 -6.07
CA GLN A 17 23.35 5.29 -5.63
C GLN A 17 22.41 5.63 -4.46
N VAL A 18 21.21 5.06 -4.44
CA VAL A 18 20.29 5.20 -3.29
C VAL A 18 20.93 4.61 -2.04
N ILE A 19 21.57 3.45 -2.15
CA ILE A 19 22.25 2.79 -1.02
C ILE A 19 23.48 3.58 -0.60
N HIS A 20 24.46 3.75 -1.50
CA HIS A 20 25.80 4.23 -1.16
C HIS A 20 25.87 5.74 -1.02
N ASP A 21 25.25 6.49 -1.94
CA ASP A 21 25.41 7.94 -1.97
C ASP A 21 24.40 8.66 -1.08
N VAL A 22 23.29 8.01 -0.72
CA VAL A 22 22.23 8.63 0.07
C VAL A 22 22.03 7.93 1.42
N CYS A 23 21.67 6.65 1.42
CA CYS A 23 21.17 6.00 2.64
C CYS A 23 22.26 5.62 3.63
N ILE A 24 23.46 5.20 3.19
CA ILE A 24 24.61 4.95 4.10
C ILE A 24 24.98 6.22 4.83
N GLN A 25 24.95 7.36 4.15
CA GLN A 25 25.27 8.66 4.70
C GLN A 25 24.10 9.32 5.44
N ASN A 26 22.93 8.69 5.43
CA ASN A 26 21.67 9.21 5.99
C ASN A 26 21.33 10.62 5.50
N LEU A 27 21.57 10.92 4.23
CA LEU A 27 21.34 12.24 3.67
C LEU A 27 19.83 12.53 3.52
N PRO A 28 19.38 13.75 3.84
CA PRO A 28 17.97 14.11 3.80
C PRO A 28 17.48 14.38 2.37
N VAL A 29 17.46 13.35 1.53
CA VAL A 29 16.98 13.38 0.16
C VAL A 29 15.52 12.92 0.11
N VAL A 30 14.69 13.66 -0.61
CA VAL A 30 13.30 13.29 -0.89
C VAL A 30 13.20 12.66 -2.28
N PHE A 31 12.78 11.42 -2.36
CA PHE A 31 12.50 10.75 -3.63
C PHE A 31 11.00 10.82 -3.92
N CYS A 32 10.60 11.53 -4.97
CA CYS A 32 9.26 11.52 -5.53
C CYS A 32 9.20 10.43 -6.60
N VAL A 33 8.74 9.25 -6.21
CA VAL A 33 8.71 8.05 -7.06
C VAL A 33 7.39 8.03 -7.83
N ASP A 34 7.45 8.55 -9.05
CA ASP A 34 6.30 8.63 -9.97
C ASP A 34 6.08 7.29 -10.69
N ARG A 35 4.87 7.08 -11.17
CA ARG A 35 4.48 5.87 -11.92
C ARG A 35 4.69 4.58 -11.13
N ALA A 36 4.40 4.63 -9.83
CA ALA A 36 4.39 3.47 -8.97
C ALA A 36 3.13 2.62 -9.24
N GLY A 37 3.26 1.30 -9.17
CA GLY A 37 2.22 0.36 -9.51
C GLY A 37 2.06 0.17 -11.02
N LEU A 38 0.86 -0.18 -11.46
CA LEU A 38 0.54 -0.42 -12.86
C LEU A 38 0.46 0.89 -13.64
N VAL A 39 1.21 1.00 -14.73
CA VAL A 39 1.23 2.17 -15.61
C VAL A 39 0.48 1.96 -16.93
N GLY A 40 0.13 0.73 -17.24
CA GLY A 40 -0.74 0.36 -18.35
C GLY A 40 -0.04 0.28 -19.70
N SER A 41 -0.28 1.25 -20.58
CA SER A 41 0.12 1.20 -21.99
C SER A 41 1.63 1.15 -22.23
N ASP A 42 2.44 1.57 -21.27
CA ASP A 42 3.91 1.61 -21.41
C ASP A 42 4.56 0.21 -21.21
N GLY A 43 3.79 -0.77 -20.71
CA GLY A 43 4.16 -2.18 -20.64
C GLY A 43 5.21 -2.56 -19.61
N GLU A 44 5.73 -3.76 -19.73
CA GLU A 44 6.62 -4.44 -18.78
C GLU A 44 7.81 -3.60 -18.31
N THR A 45 8.41 -2.84 -19.21
CA THR A 45 9.61 -2.03 -18.91
C THR A 45 9.31 -0.80 -18.03
N HIS A 46 8.03 -0.45 -17.87
CA HIS A 46 7.59 0.75 -17.15
C HIS A 46 6.68 0.46 -15.95
N GLN A 47 6.20 -0.77 -15.79
CA GLN A 47 5.39 -1.14 -14.62
C GLN A 47 6.20 -0.91 -13.34
N GLY A 48 5.70 -0.02 -12.47
CA GLY A 48 6.36 0.37 -11.21
C GLY A 48 5.96 -0.55 -10.06
N ILE A 49 6.13 -1.85 -10.21
CA ILE A 49 5.59 -2.88 -9.31
C ILE A 49 6.61 -3.46 -8.34
N PHE A 50 7.83 -2.92 -8.28
CA PHE A 50 8.92 -3.43 -7.46
C PHE A 50 9.44 -2.41 -6.43
N ASP A 51 8.97 -1.17 -6.47
CA ASP A 51 9.54 -0.06 -5.70
C ASP A 51 9.37 -0.24 -4.18
N LEU A 52 8.23 -0.73 -3.71
CA LEU A 52 8.06 -1.03 -2.29
C LEU A 52 9.06 -2.08 -1.82
N THR A 53 9.33 -3.08 -2.65
CA THR A 53 10.28 -4.14 -2.34
C THR A 53 11.71 -3.62 -2.24
N PHE A 54 12.23 -3.01 -3.30
CA PHE A 54 13.65 -2.64 -3.31
C PHE A 54 13.96 -1.43 -2.39
N LEU A 55 13.06 -0.46 -2.26
CA LEU A 55 13.25 0.65 -1.33
C LEU A 55 13.16 0.22 0.13
N SER A 56 12.26 -0.71 0.44
CA SER A 56 12.10 -1.21 1.81
C SER A 56 13.28 -2.04 2.29
N SER A 57 14.07 -2.64 1.39
CA SER A 57 15.27 -3.40 1.75
C SER A 57 16.44 -2.51 2.18
N VAL A 58 16.43 -1.20 1.84
CA VAL A 58 17.54 -0.29 2.11
C VAL A 58 17.45 0.26 3.53
N PRO A 59 18.46 0.07 4.40
CA PRO A 59 18.51 0.71 5.72
C PRO A 59 18.42 2.25 5.62
N ASN A 60 17.89 2.89 6.64
CA ASN A 60 17.65 4.33 6.75
C ASN A 60 16.58 4.90 5.78
N MET A 61 16.26 4.22 4.69
CA MET A 61 15.20 4.65 3.78
C MET A 61 13.84 4.57 4.46
N SER A 62 13.07 5.66 4.41
CA SER A 62 11.65 5.69 4.75
C SER A 62 10.80 5.69 3.49
N VAL A 63 9.64 5.02 3.50
CA VAL A 63 8.77 4.88 2.32
C VAL A 63 7.33 5.19 2.68
N MET A 64 6.74 6.15 1.98
CA MET A 64 5.34 6.56 2.11
C MET A 64 4.56 6.35 0.80
N ALA A 65 3.25 6.12 0.94
CA ALA A 65 2.34 5.99 -0.19
C ALA A 65 1.02 6.71 0.12
N PRO A 66 0.72 7.86 -0.53
CA PRO A 66 -0.48 8.63 -0.25
C PRO A 66 -1.75 7.95 -0.81
N LYS A 67 -2.85 8.03 -0.04
CA LYS A 67 -4.16 7.53 -0.47
C LYS A 67 -4.86 8.41 -1.50
N ASN A 68 -4.60 9.74 -1.46
CA ASN A 68 -5.26 10.72 -2.31
C ASN A 68 -4.39 11.97 -2.53
N ARG A 69 -4.91 12.95 -3.31
CA ARG A 69 -4.19 14.17 -3.66
C ARG A 69 -3.82 15.06 -2.47
N TRP A 70 -4.67 15.13 -1.46
CA TRP A 70 -4.42 15.99 -0.28
C TRP A 70 -3.37 15.37 0.64
N GLU A 71 -3.35 14.06 0.75
CA GLU A 71 -2.32 13.37 1.51
C GLU A 71 -0.97 13.44 0.82
N LEU A 72 -0.91 13.38 -0.53
CA LEU A 72 0.32 13.60 -1.28
C LEU A 72 0.95 14.97 -0.95
N GLU A 73 0.14 16.03 -0.91
CA GLU A 73 0.61 17.37 -0.53
C GLU A 73 1.18 17.39 0.91
N LYS A 74 0.45 16.79 1.86
CA LYS A 74 0.90 16.71 3.26
C LYS A 74 2.16 15.86 3.42
N MET A 75 2.25 14.74 2.70
CA MET A 75 3.45 13.89 2.71
C MET A 75 4.65 14.60 2.11
N LEU A 76 4.48 15.41 1.08
CA LEU A 76 5.56 16.22 0.53
C LEU A 76 6.04 17.28 1.55
N GLN A 77 5.12 17.97 2.22
CA GLN A 77 5.45 18.92 3.28
C GLN A 77 6.20 18.23 4.43
N PHE A 78 5.73 17.06 4.86
CA PHE A 78 6.40 16.24 5.86
C PHE A 78 7.82 15.83 5.40
N ALA A 79 7.96 15.31 4.19
CA ALA A 79 9.25 14.85 3.66
C ALA A 79 10.29 15.98 3.54
N ILE A 80 9.87 17.20 3.21
CA ILE A 80 10.77 18.37 3.18
C ILE A 80 11.31 18.69 4.57
N SER A 81 10.56 18.46 5.63
CA SER A 81 11.00 18.69 7.02
C SER A 81 11.74 17.50 7.65
N TYR A 82 11.54 16.28 7.11
CA TYR A 82 12.14 15.06 7.67
C TYR A 82 13.65 15.02 7.47
N ASP A 83 14.41 14.66 8.53
CA ASP A 83 15.88 14.66 8.52
C ASP A 83 16.43 13.25 8.25
N GLY A 84 16.25 12.77 7.03
CA GLY A 84 16.71 11.48 6.55
C GLY A 84 16.21 11.21 5.13
N PRO A 85 16.67 10.12 4.49
CA PRO A 85 16.18 9.73 3.16
C PRO A 85 14.75 9.22 3.23
N ILE A 86 13.90 9.75 2.36
CA ILE A 86 12.48 9.40 2.33
C ILE A 86 11.96 9.35 0.90
N ALA A 87 11.17 8.32 0.61
CA ALA A 87 10.49 8.14 -0.67
C ALA A 87 8.98 8.31 -0.52
N ILE A 88 8.37 9.04 -1.45
CA ILE A 88 6.92 9.13 -1.62
C ILE A 88 6.61 8.48 -2.96
N ARG A 89 5.90 7.35 -2.95
CA ARG A 89 5.51 6.65 -4.18
C ARG A 89 4.06 6.95 -4.54
N TYR A 90 3.78 7.29 -5.79
CA TYR A 90 2.44 7.60 -6.26
C TYR A 90 2.22 7.14 -7.71
N PRO A 91 0.96 6.81 -8.11
CA PRO A 91 0.65 6.25 -9.42
C PRO A 91 0.66 7.32 -10.52
N ARG A 92 0.67 6.86 -11.77
CA ARG A 92 0.40 7.66 -12.96
C ARG A 92 -1.08 8.05 -13.02
N GLY A 93 -1.38 9.23 -13.55
CA GLY A 93 -2.73 9.69 -13.85
C GLY A 93 -3.31 10.64 -12.82
N GLU A 94 -4.64 10.73 -12.79
CA GLU A 94 -5.32 11.60 -11.83
C GLU A 94 -5.26 11.03 -10.41
N ALA A 95 -4.90 11.88 -9.46
CA ALA A 95 -4.93 11.52 -8.06
C ALA A 95 -6.38 11.32 -7.57
N TYR A 96 -6.58 10.31 -6.75
CA TYR A 96 -7.88 10.02 -6.15
C TYR A 96 -8.43 11.22 -5.38
N ARG A 97 -9.75 11.47 -5.52
CA ARG A 97 -10.45 12.63 -4.92
C ARG A 97 -11.45 12.26 -3.84
N GLY A 98 -11.51 10.99 -3.46
CA GLY A 98 -12.29 10.51 -2.32
C GLY A 98 -11.54 10.67 -1.00
N LEU A 99 -12.19 10.31 0.11
CA LEU A 99 -11.64 10.34 1.47
C LEU A 99 -11.07 11.72 1.87
N LYS A 100 -11.68 12.79 1.35
CA LYS A 100 -11.25 14.18 1.59
C LYS A 100 -11.47 14.64 3.03
N GLU A 101 -12.37 14.01 3.74
CA GLU A 101 -12.70 14.24 5.14
C GLU A 101 -11.63 13.72 6.11
N PHE A 102 -10.83 12.74 5.68
CA PHE A 102 -9.76 12.17 6.47
C PHE A 102 -8.46 12.93 6.25
N LEU A 103 -8.20 13.89 7.12
CA LEU A 103 -7.10 14.85 7.01
C LEU A 103 -6.18 14.83 8.24
N ALA A 104 -6.06 13.70 8.92
CA ALA A 104 -5.12 13.57 10.04
C ALA A 104 -3.70 13.99 9.64
N PRO A 105 -2.93 14.61 10.53
CA PRO A 105 -1.52 14.94 10.28
C PRO A 105 -0.73 13.71 9.84
N VAL A 106 0.30 13.92 9.02
CA VAL A 106 1.26 12.87 8.70
C VAL A 106 2.28 12.83 9.82
N GLU A 107 2.28 11.74 10.58
CA GLU A 107 3.25 11.46 11.64
C GLU A 107 4.14 10.29 11.21
N TYR A 108 5.42 10.33 11.61
CA TYR A 108 6.41 9.34 11.19
C TYR A 108 6.04 7.93 11.64
N GLY A 109 5.87 7.03 10.68
CA GLY A 109 5.56 5.63 10.94
C GLY A 109 4.12 5.35 11.37
N VAL A 110 3.23 6.35 11.37
CA VAL A 110 1.85 6.21 11.86
C VAL A 110 0.87 6.06 10.71
N SER A 111 0.07 5.00 10.75
CA SER A 111 -1.07 4.75 9.86
C SER A 111 -2.27 5.63 10.22
N GLU A 112 -3.27 5.67 9.34
CA GLU A 112 -4.52 6.38 9.61
C GLU A 112 -5.69 5.42 9.62
N MET A 113 -6.35 5.29 10.77
CA MET A 113 -7.61 4.57 10.89
C MET A 113 -8.71 5.39 10.22
N LEU A 114 -9.23 4.92 9.08
CA LEU A 114 -10.30 5.60 8.35
C LEU A 114 -11.67 5.22 8.89
N TYR A 115 -11.89 3.92 9.09
CA TYR A 115 -13.11 3.38 9.67
C TYR A 115 -12.74 2.24 10.58
N GLU A 116 -13.33 2.20 11.76
CA GLU A 116 -13.10 1.16 12.75
C GLU A 116 -14.35 0.34 13.00
N GLU A 117 -14.25 -0.95 12.80
CA GLU A 117 -15.26 -1.97 12.99
C GLU A 117 -14.63 -3.19 13.70
N ARG A 118 -15.19 -4.37 13.57
CA ARG A 118 -14.65 -5.61 14.14
C ARG A 118 -14.57 -6.72 13.10
N GLY A 119 -13.82 -7.75 13.42
CA GLY A 119 -13.77 -8.99 12.64
C GLY A 119 -12.75 -8.96 11.51
N THR A 120 -13.00 -8.24 10.42
CA THR A 120 -12.07 -8.12 9.29
C THR A 120 -11.54 -6.70 9.15
N ALA A 121 -10.23 -6.56 8.99
CA ALA A 121 -9.59 -5.28 8.70
C ALA A 121 -8.96 -5.30 7.30
N LEU A 122 -9.20 -4.23 6.53
CA LEU A 122 -8.51 -3.94 5.27
C LEU A 122 -7.37 -2.97 5.56
N LEU A 123 -6.14 -3.40 5.36
CA LEU A 123 -4.92 -2.61 5.58
C LEU A 123 -4.28 -2.33 4.21
N ALA A 124 -4.57 -1.15 3.67
CA ALA A 124 -4.25 -0.79 2.30
C ALA A 124 -3.19 0.32 2.20
N VAL A 125 -2.36 0.29 1.17
CA VAL A 125 -1.34 1.31 0.93
C VAL A 125 -1.51 2.00 -0.44
N GLY A 126 -1.34 3.31 -0.43
CA GLY A 126 -1.34 4.14 -1.64
C GLY A 126 -2.63 4.05 -2.45
N SER A 127 -2.51 3.79 -3.75
CA SER A 127 -3.64 3.67 -4.68
C SER A 127 -4.66 2.60 -4.27
N MET A 128 -4.23 1.57 -3.55
CA MET A 128 -5.13 0.49 -3.12
C MET A 128 -6.09 0.88 -2.01
N VAL A 129 -5.89 2.03 -1.35
CA VAL A 129 -6.84 2.54 -0.35
C VAL A 129 -8.19 2.86 -0.98
N SER A 130 -8.21 3.41 -2.21
CA SER A 130 -9.47 3.66 -2.93
C SER A 130 -10.20 2.35 -3.30
N THR A 131 -9.45 1.32 -3.68
CA THR A 131 -10.01 -0.02 -3.92
C THR A 131 -10.60 -0.62 -2.64
N ALA A 132 -9.86 -0.50 -1.53
CA ALA A 132 -10.32 -0.99 -0.23
C ALA A 132 -11.56 -0.23 0.29
N GLU A 133 -11.66 1.08 0.01
CA GLU A 133 -12.87 1.85 0.32
C GLU A 133 -14.09 1.31 -0.45
N HIS A 134 -13.97 1.05 -1.75
CA HIS A 134 -15.05 0.46 -2.54
C HIS A 134 -15.46 -0.93 -2.02
N ILE A 135 -14.50 -1.76 -1.63
CA ILE A 135 -14.76 -3.06 -1.00
C ILE A 135 -15.53 -2.86 0.30
N ARG A 136 -15.08 -1.97 1.17
CA ARG A 136 -15.74 -1.66 2.44
C ARG A 136 -17.19 -1.21 2.24
N GLU A 137 -17.47 -0.32 1.32
CA GLU A 137 -18.84 0.15 1.05
C GLU A 137 -19.76 -0.99 0.56
N LYS A 138 -19.27 -1.88 -0.30
CA LYS A 138 -20.01 -3.07 -0.72
C LYS A 138 -20.28 -4.00 0.46
N LEU A 139 -19.29 -4.26 1.30
CA LEU A 139 -19.43 -5.12 2.49
C LEU A 139 -20.38 -4.50 3.52
N LYS A 140 -20.29 -3.21 3.77
CA LYS A 140 -21.21 -2.49 4.64
C LYS A 140 -22.65 -2.59 4.15
N SER A 141 -22.88 -2.44 2.84
CA SER A 141 -24.21 -2.58 2.24
C SER A 141 -24.76 -4.02 2.32
N ALA A 142 -23.88 -5.01 2.42
CA ALA A 142 -24.22 -6.42 2.63
C ALA A 142 -24.32 -6.81 4.13
N GLY A 143 -24.27 -5.85 5.05
CA GLY A 143 -24.35 -6.11 6.49
C GLY A 143 -23.08 -6.69 7.11
N GLN A 144 -21.97 -6.66 6.41
CA GLN A 144 -20.66 -7.15 6.87
C GLN A 144 -19.64 -5.99 6.95
N PRO A 145 -19.82 -5.00 7.83
CA PRO A 145 -18.91 -3.86 7.90
C PRO A 145 -17.50 -4.32 8.31
N CYS A 146 -16.47 -3.66 7.77
CA CYS A 146 -15.09 -3.97 8.08
C CYS A 146 -14.28 -2.70 8.37
N THR A 147 -13.22 -2.85 9.14
CA THR A 147 -12.24 -1.80 9.38
C THR A 147 -11.47 -1.47 8.11
N LEU A 148 -11.16 -0.18 7.92
CA LEU A 148 -10.26 0.29 6.85
C LEU A 148 -9.16 1.15 7.43
N VAL A 149 -7.92 0.75 7.18
CA VAL A 149 -6.70 1.45 7.56
C VAL A 149 -5.92 1.87 6.33
N ASN A 150 -5.53 3.11 6.29
CA ASN A 150 -4.55 3.64 5.35
C ASN A 150 -3.13 3.46 5.93
N GLY A 151 -2.38 2.49 5.43
CA GLY A 151 -1.02 2.17 5.85
C GLY A 151 0.00 3.13 5.25
N ARG A 152 -0.14 4.41 5.52
CA ARG A 152 0.65 5.55 4.99
C ARG A 152 2.13 5.27 4.81
N PHE A 153 2.74 4.67 5.85
CA PHE A 153 4.13 4.29 5.86
C PHE A 153 4.28 2.79 5.56
N VAL A 154 4.93 2.52 4.45
CA VAL A 154 5.35 1.16 4.13
C VAL A 154 6.60 0.81 4.92
N LYS A 155 7.46 1.82 5.16
CA LYS A 155 8.63 1.72 6.04
C LYS A 155 8.90 3.06 6.75
N PRO A 156 8.97 3.08 8.09
CA PRO A 156 8.71 1.96 8.99
C PRO A 156 7.25 1.52 8.91
N MET A 157 7.00 0.23 9.11
CA MET A 157 5.65 -0.31 9.23
C MET A 157 5.10 0.03 10.61
N ASP A 158 3.85 0.47 10.64
CA ASP A 158 3.14 0.77 11.88
C ASP A 158 2.72 -0.53 12.57
N THR A 159 3.47 -0.95 13.56
CA THR A 159 3.17 -2.15 14.36
C THR A 159 2.07 -1.89 15.38
N ASP A 160 1.93 -0.66 15.88
CA ASP A 160 0.94 -0.31 16.90
C ASP A 160 -0.49 -0.47 16.35
N VAL A 161 -0.72 -0.10 15.08
CA VAL A 161 -2.02 -0.33 14.45
C VAL A 161 -2.31 -1.83 14.28
N ILE A 162 -1.30 -2.64 13.98
CA ILE A 162 -1.46 -4.10 13.87
C ILE A 162 -1.79 -4.70 15.23
N ASP A 163 -1.10 -4.28 16.28
CA ASP A 163 -1.35 -4.71 17.66
C ASP A 163 -2.76 -4.33 18.11
N HIS A 164 -3.21 -3.12 17.76
CA HIS A 164 -4.59 -2.68 18.03
C HIS A 164 -5.63 -3.56 17.31
N LEU A 165 -5.41 -3.83 16.01
CA LEU A 165 -6.29 -4.70 15.22
C LEU A 165 -6.34 -6.12 15.78
N ALA A 166 -5.21 -6.64 16.27
CA ALA A 166 -5.13 -7.98 16.83
C ALA A 166 -6.03 -8.20 18.04
N GLY A 167 -6.40 -7.14 18.76
CA GLY A 167 -7.31 -7.21 19.90
C GLY A 167 -8.80 -7.37 19.53
N THR A 168 -9.19 -7.07 18.29
CA THR A 168 -10.61 -6.99 17.89
C THR A 168 -10.92 -7.66 16.55
N HIS A 169 -9.91 -8.12 15.82
CA HIS A 169 -10.04 -8.71 14.50
C HIS A 169 -9.48 -10.14 14.48
N HIS A 170 -10.07 -10.99 13.64
CA HIS A 170 -9.57 -12.34 13.35
C HIS A 170 -8.94 -12.44 11.96
N THR A 171 -9.14 -11.44 11.10
CA THR A 171 -8.58 -11.42 9.74
C THR A 171 -8.05 -10.02 9.40
N ILE A 172 -6.84 -9.97 8.86
CA ILE A 172 -6.24 -8.78 8.27
C ILE A 172 -6.04 -9.06 6.77
N VAL A 173 -6.57 -8.19 5.93
CA VAL A 173 -6.39 -8.23 4.48
C VAL A 173 -5.47 -7.08 4.11
N THR A 174 -4.27 -7.37 3.59
CA THR A 174 -3.36 -6.34 3.09
C THR A 174 -3.61 -6.09 1.60
N LEU A 175 -3.55 -4.82 1.18
CA LEU A 175 -3.75 -4.45 -0.22
C LEU A 175 -2.61 -3.53 -0.68
N GLU A 176 -1.84 -4.01 -1.66
CA GLU A 176 -0.74 -3.26 -2.28
C GLU A 176 -0.68 -3.47 -3.79
N GLU A 177 -0.27 -2.46 -4.54
CA GLU A 177 0.00 -2.55 -5.98
C GLU A 177 1.51 -2.70 -6.21
N ASN A 178 2.04 -3.82 -5.73
CA ASN A 178 3.44 -4.25 -5.76
C ASN A 178 3.47 -5.78 -5.75
N VAL A 179 4.58 -6.37 -6.17
CA VAL A 179 4.78 -7.82 -6.00
C VAL A 179 4.79 -8.18 -4.51
N LEU A 180 4.28 -9.36 -4.17
CA LEU A 180 4.15 -9.78 -2.77
C LEU A 180 5.51 -9.87 -2.06
N ARG A 181 6.51 -10.47 -2.73
CA ARG A 181 7.81 -10.73 -2.12
C ARG A 181 8.57 -9.43 -1.80
N GLY A 182 8.94 -9.27 -0.55
CA GLY A 182 9.55 -8.05 -0.01
C GLY A 182 8.58 -6.86 0.10
N GLY A 183 7.31 -7.04 -0.26
CA GLY A 183 6.27 -6.01 -0.19
C GLY A 183 5.76 -5.73 1.22
N TYR A 184 4.74 -4.91 1.28
CA TYR A 184 4.10 -4.53 2.54
C TYR A 184 3.37 -5.70 3.20
N GLY A 185 2.58 -6.45 2.41
CA GLY A 185 1.78 -7.56 2.90
C GLY A 185 2.62 -8.71 3.46
N GLU A 186 3.76 -9.03 2.84
CA GLU A 186 4.66 -10.05 3.37
C GLU A 186 5.22 -9.67 4.75
N ARG A 187 5.57 -8.41 4.96
CA ARG A 187 6.07 -7.91 6.25
C ARG A 187 4.99 -7.86 7.32
N VAL A 188 3.77 -7.48 6.96
CA VAL A 188 2.61 -7.58 7.86
C VAL A 188 2.38 -9.04 8.27
N THR A 189 2.45 -9.96 7.30
CA THR A 189 2.30 -11.40 7.56
C THR A 189 3.37 -11.93 8.53
N ASP A 190 4.65 -11.56 8.30
CA ASP A 190 5.75 -11.98 9.20
C ASP A 190 5.54 -11.47 10.63
N TYR A 191 5.14 -10.21 10.77
CA TYR A 191 4.86 -9.62 12.08
C TYR A 191 3.68 -10.31 12.77
N VAL A 192 2.55 -10.47 12.06
CA VAL A 192 1.34 -11.09 12.62
C VAL A 192 1.60 -12.55 13.00
N GLN A 193 2.27 -13.32 12.16
CA GLN A 193 2.56 -14.73 12.49
C GLN A 193 3.47 -14.89 13.70
N LYS A 194 4.36 -13.94 13.91
CA LYS A 194 5.27 -13.92 15.07
C LYS A 194 4.56 -13.60 16.39
N HIS A 195 3.62 -12.63 16.35
CA HIS A 195 3.02 -12.05 17.55
C HIS A 195 1.58 -12.50 17.78
N TYR A 196 0.82 -12.80 16.71
CA TYR A 196 -0.61 -13.09 16.71
C TYR A 196 -0.95 -14.25 15.75
N PRO A 197 -0.39 -15.46 15.94
CA PRO A 197 -0.53 -16.57 15.00
C PRO A 197 -1.97 -17.06 14.77
N GLN A 198 -2.90 -16.66 15.65
CA GLN A 198 -4.33 -16.96 15.51
C GLN A 198 -5.03 -16.06 14.46
N ILE A 199 -4.42 -14.97 14.04
CA ILE A 199 -5.01 -14.05 13.07
C ILE A 199 -4.69 -14.52 11.65
N LYS A 200 -5.72 -14.64 10.84
CA LYS A 200 -5.57 -14.93 9.41
C LYS A 200 -5.09 -13.68 8.68
N VAL A 201 -4.04 -13.81 7.87
CA VAL A 201 -3.61 -12.75 6.96
C VAL A 201 -3.86 -13.18 5.52
N VAL A 202 -4.52 -12.31 4.76
CA VAL A 202 -4.74 -12.48 3.31
C VAL A 202 -4.04 -11.34 2.58
N ASN A 203 -3.09 -11.67 1.72
CA ASN A 203 -2.35 -10.66 0.97
C ASN A 203 -2.94 -10.49 -0.43
N ILE A 204 -3.36 -9.26 -0.76
CA ILE A 204 -3.74 -8.82 -2.09
C ILE A 204 -2.56 -8.03 -2.66
N ALA A 205 -1.84 -8.65 -3.57
CA ALA A 205 -0.63 -8.11 -4.18
C ALA A 205 -0.49 -8.68 -5.60
N LEU A 206 0.43 -8.13 -6.36
CA LEU A 206 0.75 -8.63 -7.70
C LEU A 206 1.52 -9.96 -7.63
N PRO A 207 1.32 -10.85 -8.62
CA PRO A 207 2.04 -12.11 -8.70
C PRO A 207 3.53 -11.89 -8.99
N ASP A 208 4.32 -12.94 -8.79
CA ASP A 208 5.73 -13.00 -9.19
C ASP A 208 5.83 -13.23 -10.72
N ALA A 209 5.46 -12.20 -11.48
CA ALA A 209 5.44 -12.22 -12.93
C ALA A 209 5.57 -10.79 -13.50
N TYR A 210 6.09 -10.68 -14.71
CA TYR A 210 6.03 -9.44 -15.46
C TYR A 210 4.62 -9.19 -15.97
N VAL A 211 4.19 -7.92 -15.94
CA VAL A 211 2.85 -7.50 -16.36
C VAL A 211 2.94 -6.81 -17.71
N GLU A 212 2.27 -7.36 -18.70
CA GLU A 212 2.22 -6.82 -20.04
C GLU A 212 1.56 -5.43 -20.12
N HIS A 213 1.58 -4.84 -21.32
CA HIS A 213 0.88 -3.58 -21.57
C HIS A 213 -0.65 -3.80 -21.63
N GLY A 214 -1.41 -2.81 -21.20
CA GLY A 214 -2.88 -2.86 -21.26
C GLY A 214 -3.53 -1.66 -20.60
N ASN A 215 -4.83 -1.62 -20.61
CA ASN A 215 -5.57 -0.66 -19.79
C ASN A 215 -5.45 -1.04 -18.31
N VAL A 216 -5.14 -0.08 -17.43
CA VAL A 216 -4.91 -0.36 -16.01
C VAL A 216 -6.10 -1.06 -15.35
N SER A 217 -7.35 -0.71 -15.71
CA SER A 217 -8.53 -1.37 -15.14
C SER A 217 -8.65 -2.83 -15.58
N VAL A 218 -8.28 -3.14 -16.84
CA VAL A 218 -8.27 -4.52 -17.36
C VAL A 218 -7.15 -5.31 -16.66
N LEU A 219 -5.94 -4.75 -16.58
CA LEU A 219 -4.83 -5.40 -15.89
C LEU A 219 -5.14 -5.69 -14.42
N ARG A 220 -5.78 -4.75 -13.71
CA ARG A 220 -6.20 -4.99 -12.32
C ARG A 220 -7.19 -6.16 -12.19
N ASN A 221 -8.12 -6.27 -13.12
CA ASN A 221 -9.07 -7.38 -13.15
C ASN A 221 -8.38 -8.71 -13.46
N GLU A 222 -7.54 -8.77 -14.49
CA GLU A 222 -6.77 -9.97 -14.86
C GLU A 222 -5.83 -10.43 -13.75
N LEU A 223 -5.25 -9.49 -13.01
CA LEU A 223 -4.35 -9.76 -11.88
C LEU A 223 -5.10 -9.99 -10.56
N GLY A 224 -6.42 -9.85 -10.55
CA GLY A 224 -7.24 -10.11 -9.37
C GLY A 224 -7.10 -9.08 -8.24
N ILE A 225 -6.73 -7.85 -8.57
CA ILE A 225 -6.55 -6.75 -7.60
C ILE A 225 -7.58 -5.62 -7.74
N ASP A 226 -8.59 -5.78 -8.57
CA ASP A 226 -9.78 -4.94 -8.58
C ASP A 226 -10.76 -5.33 -7.45
N SER A 227 -11.72 -4.47 -7.14
CA SER A 227 -12.62 -4.66 -6.00
C SER A 227 -13.48 -5.93 -6.11
N ASP A 228 -13.94 -6.29 -7.31
CA ASP A 228 -14.82 -7.45 -7.50
C ASP A 228 -14.06 -8.76 -7.40
N SER A 229 -12.90 -8.83 -8.01
CA SER A 229 -12.00 -9.98 -7.93
C SER A 229 -11.53 -10.23 -6.50
N ILE A 230 -11.23 -9.16 -5.75
CA ILE A 230 -10.84 -9.26 -4.34
C ILE A 230 -12.02 -9.78 -3.50
N LEU A 231 -13.22 -9.25 -3.66
CA LEU A 231 -14.40 -9.73 -2.95
C LEU A 231 -14.69 -11.21 -3.24
N ALA A 232 -14.61 -11.62 -4.49
CA ALA A 232 -14.78 -13.01 -4.89
C ALA A 232 -13.70 -13.92 -4.25
N ARG A 233 -12.46 -13.44 -4.17
CA ARG A 233 -11.38 -14.15 -3.48
C ARG A 233 -11.64 -14.28 -1.99
N LEU A 234 -12.02 -13.20 -1.31
CA LEU A 234 -12.29 -13.20 0.14
C LEU A 234 -13.46 -14.11 0.51
N LYS A 235 -14.52 -14.16 -0.32
CA LYS A 235 -15.62 -15.13 -0.15
C LYS A 235 -15.12 -16.56 -0.30
N ARG A 236 -14.36 -16.86 -1.34
CA ARG A 236 -13.80 -18.20 -1.59
C ARG A 236 -12.84 -18.66 -0.49
N GLU A 237 -12.10 -17.75 0.12
CA GLU A 237 -11.19 -18.05 1.23
C GLU A 237 -11.89 -18.09 2.60
N GLY A 238 -13.22 -17.92 2.66
CA GLY A 238 -13.99 -17.95 3.90
C GLY A 238 -13.66 -16.79 4.86
N VAL A 239 -13.30 -15.63 4.32
CA VAL A 239 -13.11 -14.39 5.09
C VAL A 239 -14.42 -13.64 5.24
N LEU A 240 -15.27 -13.74 4.23
CA LEU A 240 -16.59 -13.11 4.18
C LEU A 240 -17.67 -14.19 4.22
N GLU A 241 -18.79 -13.87 4.86
CA GLU A 241 -19.97 -14.73 4.78
C GLU A 241 -20.44 -14.84 3.33
N THR A 242 -20.72 -16.04 2.89
CA THR A 242 -21.44 -16.26 1.62
C THR A 242 -22.87 -15.82 1.82
N ASP A 243 -23.47 -15.12 0.85
CA ASP A 243 -24.88 -14.82 0.86
C ASP A 243 -25.60 -16.15 1.14
N ALA A 244 -26.27 -16.25 2.30
CA ALA A 244 -27.13 -17.39 2.58
C ALA A 244 -28.13 -17.47 1.40
N GLU A 245 -28.21 -18.63 0.76
CA GLU A 245 -29.19 -18.86 -0.28
C GLU A 245 -30.57 -18.44 0.24
N ALA A 246 -31.12 -17.35 -0.35
CA ALA A 246 -32.41 -16.81 -0.04
C ALA A 246 -33.50 -17.63 -0.75
#